data_69d73605a38385ea331fb9fc251be55d
#
_entry.id   69d73605a38385ea331fb9fc251be55d
#
_cell.length_a   1.000
_cell.length_b   1.000
_cell.length_c   1.000
_cell.angle_alpha   90.00
_cell.angle_beta   90.00
_cell.angle_gamma   90.00
#
_symmetry.space_group_name_H-M   'P 1'
#
loop_
_entity.id
_entity.type
_entity.pdbx_description
1 polymer ?
#
loop_
_entity_poly.entity_id
_entity_poly.type
_entity_poly.pdbx_seq_one_letter_code
_entity_poly.pdbx_strand_id
1 'polypeptide(L)'
;MADPEPGEIRAAGALIWRGGAQGIETALVHRPRYDDWSFPKGKAMPGEHVLLTAVREVAEEAGVRVALGRRLPSTHYITQGRPKWVDYWAGRPVSPDAFAPGDEVDAMAWLPLAAAAERLSYAHDLAVLDGFAAGPADTTPVILIRHADAVGRKTWHRAGHTDDLDRPLSIKGEVDAQALGHILSSFAPGRVISSAAQRCLATVGPYAALTGAVVETEPVLTVAGTTAEPDAAEGSPTEAAQRWITEVATAGKPVVICGHRQNLPWLLDQACAAVGAPPLSGPPLHKGAFWVLQVAGGGELASAEHHQAGPVAEAHAE
;
A
#
# COMPACT_ATOMS: atom_id res chain seq x y z
N MET A 1 1.23 -11.17 5.15
CA MET A 1 0.92 -12.14 4.08
C MET A 1 1.77 -13.37 4.32
N ALA A 2 1.24 -14.57 4.10
CA ALA A 2 2.08 -15.76 4.08
C ALA A 2 2.95 -15.74 2.82
N ASP A 3 4.20 -16.21 2.93
CA ASP A 3 5.07 -16.39 1.78
C ASP A 3 4.49 -17.45 0.83
N PRO A 4 4.66 -17.30 -0.49
CA PRO A 4 4.15 -18.25 -1.47
C PRO A 4 4.82 -19.63 -1.28
N GLU A 5 4.03 -20.68 -1.44
CA GLU A 5 4.57 -22.03 -1.48
C GLU A 5 5.42 -22.22 -2.76
N PRO A 6 6.46 -23.08 -2.72
CA PRO A 6 7.25 -23.36 -3.91
C PRO A 6 6.37 -23.84 -5.08
N GLY A 7 6.47 -23.15 -6.22
CA GLY A 7 5.66 -23.44 -7.41
C GLY A 7 4.29 -22.75 -7.49
N GLU A 8 3.90 -21.96 -6.49
CA GLU A 8 2.69 -21.15 -6.53
C GLU A 8 2.81 -19.97 -7.50
N ILE A 9 1.72 -19.67 -8.22
CA ILE A 9 1.63 -18.51 -9.10
C ILE A 9 1.05 -17.35 -8.29
N ARG A 10 1.85 -16.32 -8.07
CA ARG A 10 1.37 -15.06 -7.48
C ARG A 10 0.81 -14.16 -8.57
N ALA A 11 -0.33 -13.56 -8.28
CA ALA A 11 -1.02 -12.63 -9.15
C ALA A 11 -1.69 -11.54 -8.33
N ALA A 12 -2.01 -10.43 -8.96
CA ALA A 12 -2.73 -9.35 -8.34
C ALA A 12 -3.60 -8.62 -9.35
N GLY A 13 -4.65 -7.96 -8.87
CA GLY A 13 -5.55 -7.17 -9.69
C GLY A 13 -6.39 -6.21 -8.84
N ALA A 14 -7.35 -5.57 -9.46
CA ALA A 14 -8.28 -4.72 -8.76
C ALA A 14 -9.71 -4.87 -9.29
N LEU A 15 -10.68 -4.76 -8.38
CA LEU A 15 -12.04 -4.42 -8.71
C LEU A 15 -12.07 -2.90 -8.92
N ILE A 16 -12.15 -2.49 -10.20
CA ILE A 16 -12.21 -1.07 -10.55
C ILE A 16 -13.64 -0.59 -10.38
N TRP A 17 -13.85 0.51 -9.70
CA TRP A 17 -15.18 1.05 -9.43
C TRP A 17 -15.29 2.54 -9.71
N ARG A 18 -16.50 2.99 -10.03
CA ARG A 18 -16.85 4.41 -10.18
C ARG A 18 -18.30 4.65 -9.75
N GLY A 19 -18.65 5.91 -9.52
CA GLY A 19 -20.06 6.31 -9.42
C GLY A 19 -20.71 6.30 -10.80
N GLY A 20 -21.82 5.60 -10.94
CA GLY A 20 -22.65 5.58 -12.13
C GLY A 20 -24.02 6.20 -11.87
N ALA A 21 -24.87 6.27 -12.91
CA ALA A 21 -26.20 6.87 -12.81
C ALA A 21 -27.16 6.13 -11.85
N GLN A 22 -26.92 4.85 -11.63
CA GLN A 22 -27.75 3.97 -10.79
C GLN A 22 -27.01 3.49 -9.53
N GLY A 23 -25.94 4.16 -9.12
CA GLY A 23 -25.10 3.76 -8.00
C GLY A 23 -23.68 3.39 -8.44
N ILE A 24 -23.05 2.48 -7.71
CA ILE A 24 -21.68 2.05 -8.02
C ILE A 24 -21.69 1.09 -9.20
N GLU A 25 -20.78 1.35 -10.15
CA GLU A 25 -20.44 0.45 -11.27
C GLU A 25 -19.02 -0.10 -11.06
N THR A 26 -18.80 -1.33 -11.54
CA THR A 26 -17.46 -1.96 -11.62
C THR A 26 -17.13 -2.34 -13.06
N ALA A 27 -15.85 -2.29 -13.40
CA ALA A 27 -15.38 -2.73 -14.70
C ALA A 27 -15.06 -4.22 -14.68
N LEU A 28 -15.56 -4.94 -15.67
CA LEU A 28 -15.15 -6.30 -16.01
C LEU A 28 -14.46 -6.32 -17.36
N VAL A 29 -13.51 -7.22 -17.54
CA VAL A 29 -12.79 -7.45 -18.78
C VAL A 29 -13.14 -8.82 -19.37
N HIS A 30 -13.26 -8.89 -20.71
CA HIS A 30 -13.50 -10.13 -21.44
C HIS A 30 -12.20 -10.63 -22.05
N ARG A 31 -11.92 -11.93 -21.84
CA ARG A 31 -10.73 -12.59 -22.39
C ARG A 31 -11.13 -13.57 -23.50
N PRO A 32 -10.89 -13.23 -24.78
CA PRO A 32 -11.37 -14.04 -25.91
C PRO A 32 -10.83 -15.46 -25.93
N ARG A 33 -9.61 -15.66 -25.43
CA ARG A 33 -9.00 -17.00 -25.36
C ARG A 33 -9.78 -17.99 -24.51
N TYR A 34 -10.48 -17.49 -23.46
CA TYR A 34 -11.21 -18.30 -22.49
C TYR A 34 -12.73 -18.10 -22.61
N ASP A 35 -13.15 -17.12 -23.39
CA ASP A 35 -14.55 -16.67 -23.51
C ASP A 35 -15.15 -16.38 -22.11
N ASP A 36 -14.42 -15.63 -21.28
CA ASP A 36 -14.77 -15.36 -19.89
C ASP A 36 -14.72 -13.87 -19.53
N TRP A 37 -15.51 -13.51 -18.50
CA TRP A 37 -15.53 -12.20 -17.88
C TRP A 37 -15.00 -12.27 -16.46
N SER A 38 -14.04 -11.42 -16.13
CA SER A 38 -13.40 -11.38 -14.81
C SER A 38 -12.96 -9.95 -14.44
N PHE A 39 -12.48 -9.75 -13.21
CA PHE A 39 -11.74 -8.55 -12.86
C PHE A 39 -10.36 -8.55 -13.51
N PRO A 40 -9.83 -7.37 -13.91
CA PRO A 40 -8.49 -7.24 -14.44
C PRO A 40 -7.45 -7.70 -13.41
N LYS A 41 -6.57 -8.63 -13.82
CA LYS A 41 -5.55 -9.25 -12.96
C LYS A 41 -4.54 -10.04 -13.76
N GLY A 42 -3.32 -10.06 -13.32
CA GLY A 42 -2.32 -10.92 -13.93
C GLY A 42 -1.20 -11.33 -12.98
N LYS A 43 -0.19 -12.00 -13.53
CA LYS A 43 0.90 -12.58 -12.77
C LYS A 43 1.92 -11.52 -12.37
N ALA A 44 2.43 -11.62 -11.14
CA ALA A 44 3.58 -10.83 -10.73
C ALA A 44 4.81 -11.22 -11.59
N MET A 45 5.55 -10.21 -12.05
CA MET A 45 6.86 -10.40 -12.64
C MET A 45 7.88 -10.78 -11.55
N PRO A 46 8.99 -11.47 -11.89
CA PRO A 46 10.05 -11.76 -10.93
C PRO A 46 10.51 -10.48 -10.21
N GLY A 47 10.44 -10.49 -8.88
CA GLY A 47 10.81 -9.34 -8.06
C GLY A 47 9.82 -8.18 -8.04
N GLU A 48 8.67 -8.28 -8.69
CA GLU A 48 7.64 -7.25 -8.69
C GLU A 48 6.83 -7.27 -7.38
N HIS A 49 6.66 -6.10 -6.79
CA HIS A 49 5.82 -5.95 -5.60
C HIS A 49 4.34 -6.11 -5.98
N VAL A 50 3.57 -6.82 -5.16
CA VAL A 50 2.15 -7.17 -5.44
C VAL A 50 1.26 -5.96 -5.74
N LEU A 51 1.49 -4.82 -5.09
CA LEU A 51 0.77 -3.57 -5.36
C LEU A 51 1.07 -3.02 -6.76
N LEU A 52 2.33 -3.13 -7.20
CA LEU A 52 2.73 -2.72 -8.56
C LEU A 52 2.15 -3.66 -9.61
N THR A 53 2.12 -4.97 -9.33
CA THR A 53 1.43 -5.95 -10.17
C THR A 53 -0.04 -5.54 -10.38
N ALA A 54 -0.76 -5.23 -9.30
CA ALA A 54 -2.17 -4.86 -9.38
C ALA A 54 -2.40 -3.63 -10.27
N VAL A 55 -1.63 -2.55 -10.07
CA VAL A 55 -1.82 -1.31 -10.87
C VAL A 55 -1.37 -1.48 -12.32
N ARG A 56 -0.31 -2.27 -12.58
CA ARG A 56 0.16 -2.57 -13.94
C ARG A 56 -0.87 -3.38 -14.72
N GLU A 57 -1.34 -4.48 -14.15
CA GLU A 57 -2.31 -5.37 -14.81
C GLU A 57 -3.64 -4.65 -15.10
N VAL A 58 -4.10 -3.80 -14.18
CA VAL A 58 -5.27 -2.95 -14.43
C VAL A 58 -5.03 -1.99 -15.59
N ALA A 59 -3.86 -1.37 -15.67
CA ALA A 59 -3.54 -0.47 -16.79
C ALA A 59 -3.42 -1.22 -18.12
N GLU A 60 -2.85 -2.42 -18.12
CA GLU A 60 -2.68 -3.26 -19.33
C GLU A 60 -4.00 -3.83 -19.82
N GLU A 61 -4.82 -4.43 -18.92
CA GLU A 61 -6.06 -5.12 -19.30
C GLU A 61 -7.27 -4.19 -19.45
N ALA A 62 -7.33 -3.09 -18.66
CA ALA A 62 -8.48 -2.18 -18.66
C ALA A 62 -8.19 -0.77 -19.20
N GLY A 63 -6.94 -0.43 -19.50
CA GLY A 63 -6.57 0.90 -19.97
C GLY A 63 -6.79 2.03 -18.97
N VAL A 64 -6.91 1.71 -17.67
CA VAL A 64 -7.25 2.64 -16.60
C VAL A 64 -6.14 2.67 -15.55
N ARG A 65 -5.64 3.84 -15.20
CA ARG A 65 -4.79 3.99 -14.01
C ARG A 65 -5.66 4.15 -12.77
N VAL A 66 -5.31 3.44 -11.70
CA VAL A 66 -6.08 3.43 -10.46
C VAL A 66 -5.24 3.83 -9.25
N ALA A 67 -5.89 4.41 -8.26
CA ALA A 67 -5.41 4.44 -6.88
C ALA A 67 -6.06 3.28 -6.13
N LEU A 68 -5.24 2.46 -5.45
CA LEU A 68 -5.72 1.33 -4.66
C LEU A 68 -6.33 1.84 -3.34
N GLY A 69 -7.52 1.36 -3.05
CA GLY A 69 -8.20 1.52 -1.78
C GLY A 69 -8.04 0.29 -0.90
N ARG A 70 -9.09 -0.08 -0.17
CA ARG A 70 -9.06 -1.21 0.75
C ARG A 70 -8.80 -2.53 0.04
N ARG A 71 -8.11 -3.42 0.75
CA ARG A 71 -7.90 -4.79 0.30
C ARG A 71 -9.22 -5.56 0.30
N LEU A 72 -9.40 -6.39 -0.73
CA LEU A 72 -10.54 -7.27 -0.92
C LEU A 72 -10.13 -8.73 -0.65
N PRO A 73 -11.09 -9.66 -0.59
CA PRO A 73 -10.79 -11.08 -0.48
C PRO A 73 -9.84 -11.54 -1.60
N SER A 74 -8.82 -12.29 -1.23
CA SER A 74 -7.94 -12.95 -2.20
C SER A 74 -8.62 -14.22 -2.73
N THR A 75 -8.30 -14.62 -3.95
CA THR A 75 -8.79 -15.88 -4.53
C THR A 75 -7.66 -16.88 -4.66
N HIS A 76 -7.99 -18.17 -4.47
CA HIS A 76 -7.03 -19.25 -4.57
C HIS A 76 -7.64 -20.40 -5.40
N TYR A 77 -6.97 -20.80 -6.46
CA TYR A 77 -7.44 -21.88 -7.35
C TYR A 77 -6.28 -22.53 -8.10
N ILE A 78 -6.56 -23.70 -8.71
CA ILE A 78 -5.57 -24.41 -9.54
C ILE A 78 -5.72 -23.95 -10.98
N THR A 79 -4.61 -23.55 -11.60
CA THR A 79 -4.54 -23.27 -13.03
C THR A 79 -3.32 -23.94 -13.64
N GLN A 80 -3.51 -24.65 -14.76
CA GLN A 80 -2.44 -25.41 -15.42
C GLN A 80 -1.68 -26.37 -14.48
N GLY A 81 -2.42 -26.97 -13.52
CA GLY A 81 -1.85 -27.89 -12.53
C GLY A 81 -1.06 -27.21 -11.39
N ARG A 82 -1.03 -25.89 -11.31
CA ARG A 82 -0.32 -25.12 -10.29
C ARG A 82 -1.28 -24.29 -9.45
N PRO A 83 -1.06 -24.19 -8.12
CA PRO A 83 -1.79 -23.24 -7.28
C PRO A 83 -1.57 -21.81 -7.78
N LYS A 84 -2.63 -21.03 -7.85
CA LYS A 84 -2.59 -19.60 -8.15
C LYS A 84 -3.30 -18.85 -7.05
N TRP A 85 -2.61 -17.87 -6.49
CA TRP A 85 -3.13 -16.92 -5.52
C TRP A 85 -3.26 -15.54 -6.16
N VAL A 86 -4.42 -14.92 -6.05
CA VAL A 86 -4.67 -13.59 -6.59
C VAL A 86 -5.11 -12.66 -5.48
N ASP A 87 -4.35 -11.60 -5.25
CA ASP A 87 -4.70 -10.53 -4.32
C ASP A 87 -5.46 -9.43 -5.04
N TYR A 88 -6.51 -8.89 -4.38
CA TYR A 88 -7.36 -7.86 -4.96
C TYR A 88 -7.49 -6.64 -4.05
N TRP A 89 -7.64 -5.49 -4.68
CA TRP A 89 -7.97 -4.20 -4.04
C TRP A 89 -9.15 -3.55 -4.73
N ALA A 90 -9.87 -2.69 -4.01
CA ALA A 90 -10.76 -1.73 -4.63
C ALA A 90 -9.92 -0.69 -5.38
N GLY A 91 -10.16 -0.50 -6.67
CA GLY A 91 -9.40 0.43 -7.52
C GLY A 91 -10.26 1.62 -7.93
N ARG A 92 -9.88 2.84 -7.52
CA ARG A 92 -10.53 4.07 -7.99
C ARG A 92 -9.79 4.65 -9.18
N PRO A 93 -10.44 4.89 -10.35
CA PRO A 93 -9.81 5.53 -11.50
C PRO A 93 -9.20 6.89 -11.16
N VAL A 94 -7.96 7.11 -11.59
CA VAL A 94 -7.25 8.40 -11.49
C VAL A 94 -6.84 8.94 -12.86
N SER A 95 -7.25 8.28 -13.93
CA SER A 95 -7.12 8.73 -15.32
C SER A 95 -8.42 8.51 -16.07
N PRO A 96 -8.64 9.18 -17.19
CA PRO A 96 -9.69 8.81 -18.12
C PRO A 96 -9.55 7.34 -18.57
N ASP A 97 -10.68 6.73 -18.89
CA ASP A 97 -10.75 5.43 -19.52
C ASP A 97 -10.11 5.51 -20.92
N ALA A 98 -9.12 4.65 -21.17
CA ALA A 98 -8.40 4.56 -22.41
C ALA A 98 -8.29 3.11 -22.90
N PHE A 99 -9.33 2.30 -22.62
CA PHE A 99 -9.38 0.90 -23.05
C PHE A 99 -9.24 0.79 -24.58
N ALA A 100 -8.39 -0.12 -24.99
CA ALA A 100 -8.23 -0.52 -26.38
C ALA A 100 -8.23 -2.04 -26.48
N PRO A 101 -9.10 -2.65 -27.31
CA PRO A 101 -9.12 -4.09 -27.51
C PRO A 101 -7.75 -4.64 -27.95
N GLY A 102 -7.36 -5.77 -27.39
CA GLY A 102 -6.13 -6.50 -27.70
C GLY A 102 -6.33 -8.02 -27.69
N ASP A 103 -5.24 -8.76 -27.86
CA ASP A 103 -5.28 -10.23 -27.94
C ASP A 103 -5.62 -10.89 -26.60
N GLU A 104 -5.28 -10.27 -25.48
CA GLU A 104 -5.56 -10.80 -24.14
C GLU A 104 -6.94 -10.39 -23.63
N VAL A 105 -7.35 -9.14 -23.91
CA VAL A 105 -8.64 -8.54 -23.52
C VAL A 105 -9.22 -7.82 -24.73
N ASP A 106 -10.36 -8.28 -25.23
CA ASP A 106 -11.03 -7.71 -26.41
C ASP A 106 -12.22 -6.81 -26.08
N ALA A 107 -12.75 -6.88 -24.83
CA ALA A 107 -13.86 -6.02 -24.38
C ALA A 107 -13.74 -5.68 -22.89
N MET A 108 -14.21 -4.49 -22.56
CA MET A 108 -14.41 -4.02 -21.18
C MET A 108 -15.83 -3.48 -21.03
N ALA A 109 -16.44 -3.76 -19.89
CA ALA A 109 -17.80 -3.28 -19.60
C ALA A 109 -17.86 -2.70 -18.17
N TRP A 110 -18.42 -1.49 -18.07
CA TRP A 110 -18.84 -0.92 -16.79
C TRP A 110 -20.25 -1.37 -16.47
N LEU A 111 -20.45 -2.03 -15.36
CA LEU A 111 -21.72 -2.65 -14.97
C LEU A 111 -22.09 -2.30 -13.54
N PRO A 112 -23.36 -2.05 -13.23
CA PRO A 112 -23.86 -2.07 -11.85
C PRO A 112 -23.49 -3.39 -11.17
N LEU A 113 -23.27 -3.40 -9.86
CA LEU A 113 -22.77 -4.58 -9.13
C LEU A 113 -23.63 -5.83 -9.38
N ALA A 114 -24.96 -5.69 -9.43
CA ALA A 114 -25.87 -6.81 -9.70
C ALA A 114 -25.66 -7.41 -11.11
N ALA A 115 -25.52 -6.56 -12.13
CA ALA A 115 -25.27 -7.01 -13.49
C ALA A 115 -23.85 -7.59 -13.64
N ALA A 116 -22.87 -7.07 -12.89
CA ALA A 116 -21.54 -7.64 -12.83
C ALA A 116 -21.54 -9.04 -12.21
N ALA A 117 -22.33 -9.27 -11.15
CA ALA A 117 -22.50 -10.59 -10.55
C ALA A 117 -23.03 -11.63 -11.54
N GLU A 118 -24.01 -11.23 -12.39
CA GLU A 118 -24.57 -12.11 -13.44
C GLU A 118 -23.59 -12.37 -14.59
N ARG A 119 -22.68 -11.42 -14.85
CA ARG A 119 -21.73 -11.50 -15.97
C ARG A 119 -20.44 -12.25 -15.60
N LEU A 120 -20.01 -12.23 -14.34
CA LEU A 120 -18.78 -12.91 -13.90
C LEU A 120 -18.84 -14.40 -14.18
N SER A 121 -17.78 -14.91 -14.79
CA SER A 121 -17.70 -16.31 -15.21
C SER A 121 -17.29 -17.27 -14.08
N TYR A 122 -16.75 -16.78 -12.98
CA TYR A 122 -16.19 -17.63 -11.92
C TYR A 122 -16.75 -17.31 -10.54
N ALA A 123 -17.11 -18.34 -9.78
CA ALA A 123 -17.62 -18.20 -8.42
C ALA A 123 -16.61 -17.53 -7.45
N HIS A 124 -15.30 -17.69 -7.69
CA HIS A 124 -14.31 -17.05 -6.84
C HIS A 124 -14.23 -15.52 -7.06
N ASP A 125 -14.60 -15.02 -8.25
CA ASP A 125 -14.70 -13.57 -8.50
C ASP A 125 -15.95 -12.97 -7.84
N LEU A 126 -17.03 -13.75 -7.67
CA LEU A 126 -18.20 -13.33 -6.89
C LEU A 126 -17.82 -13.04 -5.43
N ALA A 127 -16.93 -13.83 -4.82
CA ALA A 127 -16.48 -13.57 -3.46
C ALA A 127 -15.72 -12.22 -3.34
N VAL A 128 -15.00 -11.81 -4.39
CA VAL A 128 -14.35 -10.49 -4.45
C VAL A 128 -15.40 -9.38 -4.56
N LEU A 129 -16.42 -9.56 -5.41
CA LEU A 129 -17.53 -8.63 -5.58
C LEU A 129 -18.34 -8.46 -4.29
N ASP A 130 -18.67 -9.58 -3.62
CA ASP A 130 -19.40 -9.58 -2.34
C ASP A 130 -18.59 -8.88 -1.25
N GLY A 131 -17.30 -9.16 -1.19
CA GLY A 131 -16.38 -8.50 -0.27
C GLY A 131 -16.28 -6.99 -0.53
N PHE A 132 -16.36 -6.56 -1.80
CA PHE A 132 -16.46 -5.14 -2.15
C PHE A 132 -17.82 -4.55 -1.76
N ALA A 133 -18.91 -5.23 -2.02
CA ALA A 133 -20.27 -4.74 -1.69
C ALA A 133 -20.51 -4.64 -0.17
N ALA A 134 -19.83 -5.48 0.62
CA ALA A 134 -19.97 -5.52 2.09
C ALA A 134 -19.28 -4.36 2.83
N GLY A 135 -18.49 -3.53 2.17
CA GLY A 135 -17.75 -2.45 2.82
C GLY A 135 -17.74 -1.15 2.00
N PRO A 136 -17.09 -0.10 2.51
CA PRO A 136 -17.03 1.18 1.83
C PRO A 136 -16.28 1.05 0.49
N ALA A 137 -16.84 1.63 -0.56
CA ALA A 137 -16.19 1.66 -1.87
C ALA A 137 -14.99 2.63 -1.86
N ASP A 138 -15.19 3.82 -1.31
CA ASP A 138 -14.14 4.84 -1.22
C ASP A 138 -13.49 4.83 0.16
N THR A 139 -12.16 4.81 0.17
CA THR A 139 -11.35 4.82 1.38
C THR A 139 -10.12 5.70 1.19
N THR A 140 -9.63 6.26 2.30
CA THR A 140 -8.47 7.13 2.34
C THR A 140 -7.28 6.39 2.96
N PRO A 141 -6.14 6.26 2.28
CA PRO A 141 -4.96 5.62 2.83
C PRO A 141 -4.24 6.55 3.84
N VAL A 142 -3.98 6.03 5.03
CA VAL A 142 -3.05 6.58 6.02
C VAL A 142 -1.89 5.59 6.13
N ILE A 143 -0.73 5.99 5.63
CA ILE A 143 0.44 5.10 5.50
C ILE A 143 1.50 5.49 6.52
N LEU A 144 1.89 4.55 7.38
CA LEU A 144 2.97 4.73 8.35
C LEU A 144 4.17 3.89 7.92
N ILE A 145 5.26 4.55 7.53
CA ILE A 145 6.47 3.89 7.01
C ILE A 145 7.67 4.13 7.91
N ARG A 146 8.41 3.08 8.21
CA ARG A 146 9.73 3.22 8.82
C ARG A 146 10.77 3.53 7.76
N HIS A 147 11.67 4.49 8.03
CA HIS A 147 12.77 4.83 7.12
C HIS A 147 13.50 3.58 6.61
N ALA A 148 13.98 3.62 5.38
CA ALA A 148 14.77 2.57 4.73
C ALA A 148 16.12 2.34 5.44
N ASP A 149 16.92 1.39 4.96
CA ASP A 149 18.18 1.07 5.62
C ASP A 149 19.12 2.29 5.63
N ALA A 150 19.73 2.56 6.77
CA ALA A 150 20.62 3.70 6.97
C ALA A 150 22.03 3.24 7.35
N VAL A 151 23.03 4.06 7.06
CA VAL A 151 24.42 3.84 7.51
C VAL A 151 24.42 3.50 9.01
N GLY A 152 25.17 2.48 9.40
CA GLY A 152 25.22 2.02 10.79
C GLY A 152 25.69 3.14 11.73
N ARG A 153 24.99 3.36 12.87
CA ARG A 153 25.31 4.45 13.82
C ARG A 153 26.79 4.42 14.26
N LYS A 154 27.33 3.23 14.56
CA LYS A 154 28.75 3.08 14.93
C LYS A 154 29.70 3.49 13.81
N THR A 155 29.37 3.20 12.56
CA THR A 155 30.15 3.59 11.38
C THR A 155 30.11 5.10 11.19
N TRP A 156 28.93 5.71 11.35
CA TRP A 156 28.70 7.14 11.26
C TRP A 156 29.56 7.90 12.28
N HIS A 157 29.51 7.51 13.55
CA HIS A 157 30.31 8.13 14.61
C HIS A 157 31.82 7.92 14.43
N ARG A 158 32.27 6.75 13.96
CA ARG A 158 33.69 6.51 13.67
C ARG A 158 34.23 7.39 12.54
N ALA A 159 33.34 7.83 11.62
CA ALA A 159 33.69 8.77 10.56
C ALA A 159 33.78 10.23 11.06
N GLY A 160 33.58 10.48 12.36
CA GLY A 160 33.71 11.81 12.97
C GLY A 160 32.38 12.61 13.01
N HIS A 161 31.27 12.02 12.61
CA HIS A 161 29.96 12.68 12.67
C HIS A 161 29.32 12.53 14.05
N THR A 162 28.73 13.60 14.57
CA THR A 162 28.14 13.63 15.92
C THR A 162 26.60 13.67 15.87
N ASP A 163 26.01 14.26 14.83
CA ASP A 163 24.56 14.38 14.72
C ASP A 163 23.96 13.15 14.02
N ASP A 164 23.06 12.44 14.71
CA ASP A 164 22.34 11.28 14.17
C ASP A 164 21.23 11.71 13.19
N LEU A 165 20.79 12.99 13.21
CA LEU A 165 19.82 13.50 12.26
C LEU A 165 20.38 13.53 10.82
N ASP A 166 21.64 13.84 10.68
CA ASP A 166 22.34 13.91 9.39
C ASP A 166 22.73 12.55 8.82
N ARG A 167 22.50 11.47 9.57
CA ARG A 167 22.89 10.12 9.17
C ARG A 167 22.07 9.65 7.93
N PRO A 168 22.76 9.39 6.78
CA PRO A 168 22.12 9.09 5.51
C PRO A 168 21.62 7.63 5.42
N LEU A 169 20.89 7.35 4.35
CA LEU A 169 20.61 5.98 3.93
C LEU A 169 21.92 5.25 3.58
N SER A 170 21.93 3.94 3.68
CA SER A 170 22.94 3.08 3.06
C SER A 170 22.61 2.92 1.56
N ILE A 171 23.55 2.36 0.78
CA ILE A 171 23.33 2.03 -0.64
C ILE A 171 22.08 1.15 -0.80
N LYS A 172 21.90 0.13 0.08
CA LYS A 172 20.68 -0.68 0.10
C LYS A 172 19.45 0.17 0.38
N GLY A 173 19.54 1.09 1.35
CA GLY A 173 18.42 1.97 1.69
C GLY A 173 18.03 2.93 0.58
N GLU A 174 18.96 3.39 -0.22
CA GLU A 174 18.69 4.22 -1.40
C GLU A 174 17.93 3.42 -2.47
N VAL A 175 18.33 2.16 -2.72
CA VAL A 175 17.61 1.26 -3.63
C VAL A 175 16.19 0.97 -3.11
N ASP A 176 16.06 0.65 -1.81
CA ASP A 176 14.77 0.42 -1.17
C ASP A 176 13.86 1.67 -1.27
N ALA A 177 14.43 2.88 -1.08
CA ALA A 177 13.68 4.14 -1.17
C ALA A 177 13.16 4.42 -2.60
N GLN A 178 13.95 4.09 -3.63
CA GLN A 178 13.50 4.20 -5.03
C GLN A 178 12.32 3.24 -5.29
N ALA A 179 12.40 1.99 -4.86
CA ALA A 179 11.31 1.03 -4.98
C ALA A 179 10.05 1.51 -4.23
N LEU A 180 10.22 2.03 -3.00
CA LEU A 180 9.13 2.59 -2.19
C LEU A 180 8.44 3.76 -2.90
N GLY A 181 9.16 4.61 -3.62
CA GLY A 181 8.57 5.69 -4.41
C GLY A 181 7.50 5.19 -5.37
N HIS A 182 7.78 4.12 -6.09
CA HIS A 182 6.82 3.49 -6.99
C HIS A 182 5.70 2.75 -6.24
N ILE A 183 6.04 1.99 -5.19
CA ILE A 183 5.05 1.23 -4.42
C ILE A 183 4.00 2.17 -3.77
N LEU A 184 4.44 3.27 -3.16
CA LEU A 184 3.55 4.26 -2.55
C LEU A 184 2.63 4.93 -3.58
N SER A 185 3.08 5.07 -4.84
CA SER A 185 2.26 5.61 -5.92
C SER A 185 1.00 4.79 -6.20
N SER A 186 0.97 3.51 -5.82
CA SER A 186 -0.22 2.67 -5.95
C SER A 186 -1.41 3.17 -5.12
N PHE A 187 -1.17 3.92 -4.04
CA PHE A 187 -2.20 4.52 -3.18
C PHE A 187 -2.42 6.02 -3.44
N ALA A 188 -1.59 6.64 -4.26
CA ALA A 188 -1.61 8.06 -4.60
C ALA A 188 -1.75 9.01 -3.38
N PRO A 189 -0.94 8.89 -2.30
CA PRO A 189 -1.02 9.79 -1.15
C PRO A 189 -0.67 11.22 -1.56
N GLY A 190 -1.58 12.17 -1.24
CA GLY A 190 -1.40 13.58 -1.61
C GLY A 190 -0.50 14.36 -0.65
N ARG A 191 -0.33 13.88 0.60
CA ARG A 191 0.54 14.48 1.63
C ARG A 191 1.69 13.57 1.98
N VAL A 192 2.86 14.16 2.16
CA VAL A 192 4.08 13.47 2.58
C VAL A 192 4.61 14.15 3.84
N ILE A 193 4.55 13.45 4.97
CA ILE A 193 5.00 13.96 6.27
C ILE A 193 6.18 13.13 6.75
N SER A 194 7.25 13.75 7.21
CA SER A 194 8.46 13.05 7.61
C SER A 194 9.08 13.62 8.89
N SER A 195 9.79 12.75 9.62
CA SER A 195 10.82 13.22 10.53
C SER A 195 11.86 14.05 9.78
N ALA A 196 12.43 15.06 10.43
CA ALA A 196 13.51 15.88 9.88
C ALA A 196 14.83 15.12 9.67
N ALA A 197 14.95 13.89 10.16
CA ALA A 197 16.14 13.08 9.97
C ALA A 197 16.39 12.76 8.48
N GLN A 198 17.64 12.98 8.02
CA GLN A 198 18.05 12.79 6.63
C GLN A 198 17.60 11.45 6.04
N ARG A 199 17.73 10.35 6.81
CA ARG A 199 17.29 9.01 6.40
C ARG A 199 15.77 8.90 6.16
N CYS A 200 14.95 9.66 6.90
CA CYS A 200 13.49 9.68 6.70
C CYS A 200 13.13 10.51 5.47
N LEU A 201 13.72 11.70 5.33
CA LEU A 201 13.55 12.56 4.15
C LEU A 201 13.97 11.83 2.88
N ALA A 202 15.13 11.16 2.90
CA ALA A 202 15.63 10.39 1.76
C ALA A 202 14.77 9.14 1.44
N THR A 203 14.05 8.58 2.42
CA THR A 203 13.15 7.43 2.19
C THR A 203 11.93 7.84 1.38
N VAL A 204 11.33 8.99 1.65
CA VAL A 204 10.12 9.47 0.94
C VAL A 204 10.42 10.42 -0.21
N GLY A 205 11.66 10.87 -0.31
CA GLY A 205 12.13 11.77 -1.36
C GLY A 205 11.83 11.31 -2.79
N PRO A 206 12.12 10.04 -3.15
CA PRO A 206 11.78 9.52 -4.48
C PRO A 206 10.29 9.60 -4.80
N TYR A 207 9.40 9.28 -3.84
CA TYR A 207 7.96 9.45 -4.01
C TYR A 207 7.58 10.92 -4.24
N ALA A 208 8.12 11.81 -3.40
CA ALA A 208 7.87 13.25 -3.53
C ALA A 208 8.34 13.80 -4.89
N ALA A 209 9.50 13.34 -5.38
CA ALA A 209 10.02 13.72 -6.70
C ALA A 209 9.14 13.21 -7.85
N LEU A 210 8.61 11.97 -7.76
CA LEU A 210 7.71 11.39 -8.76
C LEU A 210 6.37 12.14 -8.86
N THR A 211 5.87 12.64 -7.75
CA THR A 211 4.51 13.23 -7.66
C THR A 211 4.50 14.76 -7.62
N GLY A 212 5.65 15.38 -7.42
CA GLY A 212 5.75 16.83 -7.15
C GLY A 212 5.25 17.23 -5.76
N ALA A 213 5.05 16.27 -4.84
CA ALA A 213 4.60 16.55 -3.49
C ALA A 213 5.70 17.26 -2.67
N VAL A 214 5.30 18.17 -1.80
CA VAL A 214 6.20 18.79 -0.82
C VAL A 214 6.29 17.89 0.41
N VAL A 215 7.52 17.62 0.88
CA VAL A 215 7.73 16.89 2.13
C VAL A 215 7.60 17.87 3.30
N GLU A 216 6.56 17.67 4.11
CA GLU A 216 6.34 18.39 5.35
C GLU A 216 7.16 17.74 6.47
N THR A 217 7.91 18.50 7.26
CA THR A 217 8.61 17.98 8.43
C THR A 217 7.77 18.16 9.69
N GLU A 218 7.66 17.10 10.50
CA GLU A 218 6.89 17.10 11.73
C GLU A 218 7.80 16.78 12.93
N PRO A 219 7.97 17.71 13.88
CA PRO A 219 8.83 17.51 15.06
C PRO A 219 8.47 16.27 15.89
N VAL A 220 7.19 15.93 16.00
CA VAL A 220 6.68 14.75 16.70
C VAL A 220 7.28 13.43 16.18
N LEU A 221 7.65 13.39 14.91
CA LEU A 221 8.26 12.23 14.27
C LEU A 221 9.78 12.15 14.50
N THR A 222 10.39 13.25 14.98
CA THR A 222 11.84 13.35 15.13
C THR A 222 12.28 12.81 16.48
N VAL A 223 12.98 11.68 16.46
CA VAL A 223 13.62 11.12 17.66
C VAL A 223 14.99 11.76 17.80
N ALA A 224 15.19 12.56 18.84
CA ALA A 224 16.49 13.11 19.17
C ALA A 224 17.49 11.98 19.38
N GLY A 225 18.70 12.12 18.81
CA GLY A 225 19.73 11.09 18.81
C GLY A 225 20.35 10.94 20.21
N THR A 226 19.64 10.35 21.14
CA THR A 226 20.23 9.94 22.41
C THR A 226 20.95 8.61 22.28
N THR A 227 22.18 8.55 22.74
CA THR A 227 23.02 7.34 22.84
C THR A 227 22.59 6.44 23.99
N ALA A 228 21.57 6.79 24.74
CA ALA A 228 20.98 6.01 25.82
C ALA A 228 19.76 5.23 25.33
N GLU A 229 19.54 4.04 25.87
CA GLU A 229 18.24 3.40 25.91
C GLU A 229 17.22 4.47 26.32
N PRO A 230 16.04 4.61 25.65
CA PRO A 230 15.09 5.62 26.04
C PRO A 230 14.71 5.37 27.49
N ASP A 231 15.12 6.27 28.39
CA ASP A 231 14.48 6.35 29.68
C ASP A 231 13.00 6.55 29.43
N ALA A 232 12.17 5.74 30.05
CA ALA A 232 10.72 5.73 29.84
C ALA A 232 10.07 7.12 30.09
N ALA A 233 10.81 8.08 30.65
CA ALA A 233 10.41 9.46 30.86
C ALA A 233 10.57 10.36 29.63
N GLU A 234 11.49 10.08 28.69
CA GLU A 234 11.72 10.92 27.49
C GLU A 234 10.96 10.43 26.24
N GLY A 235 10.44 9.20 26.26
CA GLY A 235 9.69 8.60 25.16
C GLY A 235 8.18 8.57 25.37
N SER A 236 7.67 9.14 26.44
CA SER A 236 6.22 9.24 26.65
C SER A 236 5.61 10.12 25.58
N PRO A 237 4.64 9.59 24.82
CA PRO A 237 3.98 10.34 23.78
C PRO A 237 3.30 11.55 24.40
N THR A 238 3.65 12.72 23.93
CA THR A 238 3.03 13.95 24.41
C THR A 238 1.57 13.96 23.95
N GLU A 239 0.66 14.62 24.73
CA GLU A 239 -0.71 14.88 24.28
C GLU A 239 -0.75 15.58 22.90
N ALA A 240 0.29 16.35 22.57
CA ALA A 240 0.45 16.98 21.28
C ALA A 240 0.64 15.97 20.17
N ALA A 241 1.45 14.92 20.39
CA ALA A 241 1.64 13.84 19.42
C ALA A 241 0.37 13.04 19.20
N GLN A 242 -0.38 12.78 20.25
CA GLN A 242 -1.67 12.09 20.17
C GLN A 242 -2.70 12.90 19.38
N ARG A 243 -2.83 14.18 19.69
CA ARG A 243 -3.73 15.08 18.93
C ARG A 243 -3.35 15.14 17.47
N TRP A 244 -2.06 15.29 17.18
CA TRP A 244 -1.55 15.37 15.81
C TRP A 244 -1.88 14.10 15.00
N ILE A 245 -1.56 12.91 15.50
CA ILE A 245 -1.84 11.68 14.75
C ILE A 245 -3.34 11.42 14.61
N THR A 246 -4.14 11.76 15.61
CA THR A 246 -5.60 11.68 15.54
C THR A 246 -6.13 12.59 14.44
N GLU A 247 -5.69 13.85 14.39
CA GLU A 247 -6.08 14.80 13.34
C GLU A 247 -5.69 14.29 11.95
N VAL A 248 -4.45 13.82 11.79
CA VAL A 248 -3.96 13.33 10.50
C VAL A 248 -4.73 12.07 10.06
N ALA A 249 -4.99 11.12 10.95
CA ALA A 249 -5.66 9.86 10.64
C ALA A 249 -7.14 10.06 10.28
N THR A 250 -7.78 11.09 10.83
CA THR A 250 -9.21 11.37 10.60
C THR A 250 -9.47 12.49 9.59
N ALA A 251 -8.42 13.08 9.02
CA ALA A 251 -8.54 14.21 8.08
C ALA A 251 -9.22 13.87 6.74
N GLY A 252 -9.42 12.59 6.41
CA GLY A 252 -9.94 12.16 5.11
C GLY A 252 -9.04 12.53 3.93
N LYS A 253 -7.74 12.69 4.16
CA LYS A 253 -6.74 13.04 3.15
C LYS A 253 -5.70 11.94 3.02
N PRO A 254 -5.43 11.42 1.81
CA PRO A 254 -4.39 10.45 1.58
C PRO A 254 -3.01 10.96 2.05
N VAL A 255 -2.33 10.21 2.93
CA VAL A 255 -1.09 10.64 3.56
C VAL A 255 -0.09 9.51 3.73
N VAL A 256 1.21 9.81 3.55
CA VAL A 256 2.32 8.97 4.01
C VAL A 256 3.10 9.68 5.11
N ILE A 257 3.40 8.95 6.19
CA ILE A 257 4.08 9.41 7.40
C ILE A 257 5.36 8.59 7.57
N CYS A 258 6.53 9.21 7.44
CA CYS A 258 7.81 8.52 7.60
C CYS A 258 8.45 8.84 8.95
N GLY A 259 8.74 7.78 9.71
CA GLY A 259 9.30 7.91 11.05
C GLY A 259 10.29 6.79 11.42
N HIS A 260 10.43 6.56 12.72
CA HIS A 260 11.43 5.69 13.31
C HIS A 260 10.79 4.51 14.08
N ARG A 261 11.59 3.46 14.32
CA ARG A 261 11.17 2.31 15.12
C ARG A 261 10.65 2.71 16.51
N GLN A 262 11.18 3.79 17.07
CA GLN A 262 10.88 4.21 18.44
C GLN A 262 9.48 4.80 18.59
N ASN A 263 8.97 5.53 17.59
CA ASN A 263 7.68 6.22 17.67
C ASN A 263 6.57 5.58 16.84
N LEU A 264 6.90 4.91 15.73
CA LEU A 264 5.89 4.38 14.81
C LEU A 264 4.93 3.34 15.43
N PRO A 265 5.36 2.38 16.30
CA PRO A 265 4.41 1.45 16.89
C PRO A 265 3.32 2.16 17.69
N TRP A 266 3.71 3.11 18.52
CA TRP A 266 2.76 3.89 19.29
C TRP A 266 1.87 4.78 18.40
N LEU A 267 2.43 5.45 17.39
CA LEU A 267 1.67 6.26 16.43
C LEU A 267 0.64 5.42 15.67
N LEU A 268 1.01 4.17 15.32
CA LEU A 268 0.10 3.22 14.69
C LEU A 268 -1.07 2.87 15.60
N ASP A 269 -0.80 2.59 16.88
CA ASP A 269 -1.84 2.28 17.87
C ASP A 269 -2.79 3.48 18.06
N GLN A 270 -2.25 4.70 18.12
CA GLN A 270 -3.07 5.92 18.24
C GLN A 270 -3.88 6.20 16.96
N ALA A 271 -3.30 5.96 15.78
CA ALA A 271 -4.03 6.08 14.52
C ALA A 271 -5.19 5.07 14.45
N CYS A 272 -4.96 3.82 14.87
CA CYS A 272 -6.01 2.80 14.97
C CYS A 272 -7.11 3.22 15.94
N ALA A 273 -6.75 3.70 17.13
CA ALA A 273 -7.72 4.16 18.12
C ALA A 273 -8.55 5.35 17.58
N ALA A 274 -7.92 6.26 16.84
CA ALA A 274 -8.61 7.42 16.23
C ALA A 274 -9.67 7.02 15.19
N VAL A 275 -9.49 5.86 14.53
CA VAL A 275 -10.41 5.32 13.53
C VAL A 275 -11.25 4.15 14.07
N GLY A 276 -11.40 4.06 15.40
CA GLY A 276 -12.27 3.08 16.07
C GLY A 276 -11.79 1.63 16.00
N ALA A 277 -10.51 1.39 15.72
CA ALA A 277 -9.95 0.06 15.59
C ALA A 277 -9.07 -0.33 16.80
N PRO A 278 -8.97 -1.63 17.13
CA PRO A 278 -8.01 -2.10 18.11
C PRO A 278 -6.57 -2.00 17.57
N PRO A 279 -5.54 -2.04 18.44
CA PRO A 279 -4.16 -2.13 18.01
C PRO A 279 -3.95 -3.30 17.05
N LEU A 280 -3.19 -3.07 15.99
CA LEU A 280 -2.94 -4.09 14.97
C LEU A 280 -1.92 -5.10 15.46
N SER A 281 -2.26 -6.38 15.32
CA SER A 281 -1.32 -7.48 15.49
C SER A 281 -0.62 -7.75 14.16
N GLY A 282 0.73 -7.76 14.17
CA GLY A 282 1.47 -8.03 12.94
C GLY A 282 2.99 -7.97 13.16
N PRO A 283 3.77 -8.21 12.10
CA PRO A 283 5.21 -8.16 12.19
C PRO A 283 5.67 -6.73 12.54
N PRO A 284 6.81 -6.60 13.26
CA PRO A 284 7.37 -5.29 13.54
C PRO A 284 7.75 -4.59 12.24
N LEU A 285 7.61 -3.26 12.22
CA LEU A 285 8.05 -2.47 11.08
C LEU A 285 9.58 -2.56 10.93
N HIS A 286 10.04 -3.42 10.04
CA HIS A 286 11.42 -3.45 9.58
C HIS A 286 11.74 -2.18 8.79
N LYS A 287 13.02 -1.92 8.50
CA LYS A 287 13.45 -0.76 7.70
C LYS A 287 12.83 -0.85 6.29
N GLY A 288 12.16 0.20 5.86
CA GLY A 288 11.39 0.23 4.61
C GLY A 288 10.04 -0.48 4.65
N ALA A 289 9.64 -1.07 5.79
CA ALA A 289 8.31 -1.62 5.95
C ALA A 289 7.29 -0.53 6.29
N PHE A 290 6.02 -0.76 5.90
CA PHE A 290 4.95 0.18 6.14
C PHE A 290 3.61 -0.51 6.40
N TRP A 291 2.76 0.17 7.17
CA TRP A 291 1.35 -0.14 7.31
C TRP A 291 0.52 0.80 6.45
N VAL A 292 -0.53 0.28 5.85
CA VAL A 292 -1.57 1.05 5.17
C VAL A 292 -2.87 0.85 5.93
N LEU A 293 -3.41 1.93 6.48
CA LEU A 293 -4.75 1.97 7.06
C LEU A 293 -5.67 2.58 6.02
N GLN A 294 -6.66 1.85 5.58
CA GLN A 294 -7.70 2.36 4.68
C GLN A 294 -8.89 2.83 5.52
N VAL A 295 -9.10 4.13 5.57
CA VAL A 295 -10.12 4.77 6.41
C VAL A 295 -11.32 5.15 5.55
N ALA A 296 -12.52 4.72 5.96
CA ALA A 296 -13.78 5.09 5.31
C ALA A 296 -14.13 6.56 5.54
N GLY A 297 -15.00 7.13 4.71
CA GLY A 297 -15.46 8.52 4.86
C GLY A 297 -16.15 8.82 6.19
N GLY A 298 -16.64 7.81 6.90
CA GLY A 298 -17.17 7.91 8.27
C GLY A 298 -16.11 7.92 9.37
N GLY A 299 -14.82 7.79 9.04
CA GLY A 299 -13.71 7.75 9.99
C GLY A 299 -13.42 6.37 10.57
N GLU A 300 -14.03 5.30 10.06
CA GLU A 300 -13.81 3.93 10.51
C GLU A 300 -12.73 3.22 9.68
N LEU A 301 -11.97 2.32 10.33
CA LEU A 301 -11.00 1.48 9.63
C LEU A 301 -11.72 0.44 8.75
N ALA A 302 -11.50 0.51 7.43
CA ALA A 302 -12.06 -0.44 6.47
C ALA A 302 -11.13 -1.65 6.23
N SER A 303 -9.82 -1.44 6.19
CA SER A 303 -8.81 -2.51 6.13
C SER A 303 -7.45 -2.00 6.60
N ALA A 304 -6.60 -2.92 7.03
CA ALA A 304 -5.20 -2.64 7.33
C ALA A 304 -4.30 -3.71 6.69
N GLU A 305 -3.18 -3.29 6.15
CA GLU A 305 -2.24 -4.19 5.51
C GLU A 305 -0.79 -3.76 5.75
N HIS A 306 0.10 -4.75 5.84
CA HIS A 306 1.53 -4.55 6.08
C HIS A 306 2.32 -4.96 4.84
N HIS A 307 3.24 -4.10 4.43
CA HIS A 307 4.12 -4.30 3.27
C HIS A 307 5.58 -3.99 3.61
N GLN A 308 6.49 -4.46 2.76
CA GLN A 308 7.92 -4.16 2.84
C GLN A 308 8.42 -3.59 1.51
N ALA A 309 9.45 -2.75 1.56
CA ALA A 309 10.21 -2.40 0.37
C ALA A 309 11.00 -3.64 -0.09
N GLY A 310 10.77 -4.07 -1.27
CA GLY A 310 11.52 -5.16 -1.87
C GLY A 310 10.64 -6.13 -2.67
N PRO A 311 11.27 -6.97 -3.47
CA PRO A 311 10.56 -7.97 -4.25
C PRO A 311 9.77 -8.91 -3.33
N VAL A 312 8.64 -9.39 -3.81
CA VAL A 312 8.02 -10.58 -3.22
C VAL A 312 9.09 -11.67 -3.25
N ALA A 313 9.52 -12.15 -2.07
CA ALA A 313 10.59 -13.12 -1.98
C ALA A 313 10.26 -14.32 -2.90
N GLU A 314 11.09 -14.54 -3.91
CA GLU A 314 11.13 -15.85 -4.54
C GLU A 314 11.59 -16.82 -3.47
N ALA A 315 10.80 -17.83 -3.18
CA ALA A 315 11.27 -18.96 -2.41
C ALA A 315 12.52 -19.49 -3.12
N HIS A 316 13.69 -19.27 -2.52
CA HIS A 316 14.91 -19.87 -3.01
C HIS A 316 14.69 -21.37 -2.99
N ALA A 317 14.61 -21.97 -4.20
CA ALA A 317 14.78 -23.39 -4.38
C ALA A 317 16.26 -23.68 -4.06
N GLU A 318 16.52 -24.28 -2.89
CA GLU A 318 17.74 -25.07 -2.70
C GLU A 318 17.59 -26.44 -3.32
#